data_63fefbdcfad9dea7d50d771aa1956881
#
_entry.id   63fefbdcfad9dea7d50d771aa1956881
#
_cell.length_a   1.000
_cell.length_b   1.000
_cell.length_c   1.000
_cell.angle_alpha   90.00
_cell.angle_beta   90.00
_cell.angle_gamma   90.00
#
_symmetry.space_group_name_H-M   'P 1'
#
loop_
_entity.id
_entity.type
_entity.pdbx_description
1 polymer ?
#
loop_
_entity_poly.entity_id
_entity_poly.type
_entity_poly.pdbx_seq_one_letter_code
_entity_poly.pdbx_strand_id
1 'polypeptide(L)'
;MTPPKFALFGCNPLAIEVAWRLSMARMPFVMLDRDAVRVREARQEGLLAERIDYTDDEALRGVGIGNHIEGVFCLLGEDSENVFLAISARALDPEVRIVAVCQAPQAASKLLAAGADKVVDPYEISGARVHELIERPEVVELMEQTVFGLQDLNIAEVTIPAGSWLHGVRLSELRRHMKQNVILLGVVDLERGKDLIFSTRGIDHNLDYNDVLVVIGPGKDVGHFRAMIENAAAPEA
;
A
#
# COMPACT_ATOMS: atom_id res chain seq x y z
N MET A 1 -16.70 -17.98 10.42
CA MET A 1 -16.12 -16.96 9.51
C MET A 1 -15.32 -16.01 10.37
N THR A 2 -14.13 -15.63 9.92
CA THR A 2 -13.33 -14.61 10.62
C THR A 2 -14.08 -13.28 10.53
N PRO A 3 -14.19 -12.49 11.63
CA PRO A 3 -14.86 -11.20 11.57
C PRO A 3 -14.14 -10.26 10.59
N PRO A 4 -14.87 -9.36 9.93
CA PRO A 4 -14.26 -8.40 9.03
C PRO A 4 -13.32 -7.46 9.80
N LYS A 5 -12.15 -7.18 9.23
CA LYS A 5 -11.19 -6.22 9.80
C LYS A 5 -11.28 -4.85 9.13
N PHE A 6 -11.88 -4.81 7.95
CA PHE A 6 -12.02 -3.60 7.15
C PHE A 6 -13.47 -3.35 6.79
N ALA A 7 -13.91 -2.10 6.95
CA ALA A 7 -15.23 -1.62 6.55
C ALA A 7 -15.09 -0.70 5.34
N LEU A 8 -15.67 -1.10 4.20
CA LEU A 8 -15.69 -0.33 2.95
C LEU A 8 -17.05 0.33 2.79
N PHE A 9 -17.13 1.62 2.93
CA PHE A 9 -18.36 2.38 2.74
C PHE A 9 -18.47 2.86 1.31
N GLY A 10 -19.46 2.33 0.61
CA GLY A 10 -19.75 2.49 -0.80
C GLY A 10 -19.74 1.14 -1.54
N CYS A 11 -20.69 0.99 -2.46
CA CYS A 11 -20.76 -0.14 -3.39
C CYS A 11 -20.75 0.38 -4.84
N ASN A 12 -19.96 1.42 -5.12
CA ASN A 12 -19.72 1.95 -6.46
C ASN A 12 -18.57 1.19 -7.17
N PRO A 13 -18.31 1.43 -8.46
CA PRO A 13 -17.26 0.70 -9.20
C PRO A 13 -15.88 0.77 -8.56
N LEU A 14 -15.49 1.92 -7.99
CA LEU A 14 -14.21 2.06 -7.30
C LEU A 14 -14.15 1.20 -6.03
N ALA A 15 -15.22 1.21 -5.24
CA ALA A 15 -15.29 0.41 -4.02
C ALA A 15 -15.26 -1.10 -4.33
N ILE A 16 -15.89 -1.53 -5.41
CA ILE A 16 -15.84 -2.91 -5.90
C ILE A 16 -14.40 -3.31 -6.28
N GLU A 17 -13.69 -2.46 -7.01
CA GLU A 17 -12.28 -2.71 -7.36
C GLU A 17 -11.40 -2.84 -6.11
N VAL A 18 -11.58 -1.96 -5.13
CA VAL A 18 -10.88 -2.04 -3.83
C VAL A 18 -11.21 -3.36 -3.11
N ALA A 19 -12.48 -3.76 -3.10
CA ALA A 19 -12.93 -5.01 -2.49
C ALA A 19 -12.28 -6.23 -3.15
N TRP A 20 -12.17 -6.26 -4.48
CA TRP A 20 -11.47 -7.32 -5.20
C TRP A 20 -9.98 -7.40 -4.83
N ARG A 21 -9.30 -6.26 -4.70
CA ARG A 21 -7.89 -6.20 -4.25
C ARG A 21 -7.71 -6.76 -2.86
N LEU A 22 -8.58 -6.39 -1.91
CA LEU A 22 -8.56 -6.93 -0.55
C LEU A 22 -8.84 -8.44 -0.53
N SER A 23 -9.78 -8.90 -1.37
CA SER A 23 -10.09 -10.32 -1.51
C SER A 23 -8.89 -11.12 -2.01
N MET A 24 -8.21 -10.64 -3.04
CA MET A 24 -6.98 -11.27 -3.55
C MET A 24 -5.86 -11.32 -2.50
N ALA A 25 -5.76 -10.28 -1.67
CA ALA A 25 -4.83 -10.22 -0.55
C ALA A 25 -5.29 -11.03 0.68
N ARG A 26 -6.46 -11.69 0.62
CA ARG A 26 -7.09 -12.45 1.72
C ARG A 26 -7.32 -11.61 2.98
N MET A 27 -7.58 -10.33 2.80
CA MET A 27 -7.90 -9.40 3.87
C MET A 27 -9.41 -9.43 4.13
N PRO A 28 -9.90 -9.76 5.34
CA PRO A 28 -11.33 -9.87 5.61
C PRO A 28 -11.99 -8.48 5.68
N PHE A 29 -13.02 -8.26 4.90
CA PHE A 29 -13.74 -6.99 4.82
C PHE A 29 -15.25 -7.18 4.70
N VAL A 30 -15.98 -6.09 4.89
CA VAL A 30 -17.41 -5.96 4.58
C VAL A 30 -17.64 -4.66 3.80
N MET A 31 -18.46 -4.72 2.77
CA MET A 31 -18.92 -3.53 2.03
C MET A 31 -20.24 -3.04 2.61
N LEU A 32 -20.41 -1.73 2.67
CA LEU A 32 -21.51 -1.07 3.36
C LEU A 32 -22.04 0.07 2.50
N ASP A 33 -23.34 0.07 2.21
CA ASP A 33 -23.99 1.15 1.47
C ASP A 33 -25.43 1.33 1.98
N ARG A 34 -25.97 2.54 1.89
CA ARG A 34 -27.37 2.79 2.18
C ARG A 34 -28.31 2.40 1.04
N ASP A 35 -27.79 2.29 -0.19
CA ASP A 35 -28.54 1.92 -1.37
C ASP A 35 -28.68 0.40 -1.50
N ALA A 36 -29.91 -0.08 -1.34
CA ALA A 36 -30.22 -1.51 -1.41
C ALA A 36 -29.97 -2.12 -2.81
N VAL A 37 -29.98 -1.30 -3.87
CA VAL A 37 -29.70 -1.78 -5.24
C VAL A 37 -28.20 -2.07 -5.37
N ARG A 38 -27.35 -1.13 -5.00
CA ARG A 38 -25.89 -1.27 -5.03
C ARG A 38 -25.41 -2.41 -4.14
N VAL A 39 -25.99 -2.57 -2.96
CA VAL A 39 -25.68 -3.70 -2.07
C VAL A 39 -26.03 -5.05 -2.73
N ARG A 40 -27.16 -5.11 -3.43
CA ARG A 40 -27.57 -6.33 -4.14
C ARG A 40 -26.62 -6.65 -5.30
N GLU A 41 -26.21 -5.64 -6.06
CA GLU A 41 -25.25 -5.80 -7.15
C GLU A 41 -23.90 -6.31 -6.64
N ALA A 42 -23.36 -5.72 -5.58
CA ALA A 42 -22.13 -6.19 -4.94
C ALA A 42 -22.22 -7.66 -4.48
N ARG A 43 -23.37 -8.04 -3.91
CA ARG A 43 -23.65 -9.45 -3.52
C ARG A 43 -23.69 -10.39 -4.73
N GLN A 44 -24.24 -9.95 -5.86
CA GLN A 44 -24.28 -10.75 -7.09
C GLN A 44 -22.88 -11.01 -7.65
N GLU A 45 -21.93 -10.10 -7.39
CA GLU A 45 -20.51 -10.30 -7.69
C GLU A 45 -19.77 -11.19 -6.66
N GLY A 46 -20.48 -11.73 -5.68
CA GLY A 46 -19.91 -12.62 -4.66
C GLY A 46 -19.22 -11.89 -3.49
N LEU A 47 -19.39 -10.57 -3.38
CA LEU A 47 -18.82 -9.79 -2.30
C LEU A 47 -19.73 -9.77 -1.07
N LEU A 48 -19.12 -9.75 0.13
CA LEU A 48 -19.87 -9.55 1.37
C LEU A 48 -20.28 -8.08 1.47
N ALA A 49 -21.57 -7.80 1.30
CA ALA A 49 -22.09 -6.44 1.33
C ALA A 49 -23.37 -6.36 2.20
N GLU A 50 -23.51 -5.30 2.97
CA GLU A 50 -24.64 -5.08 3.86
C GLU A 50 -25.21 -3.68 3.68
N ARG A 51 -26.54 -3.57 3.85
CA ARG A 51 -27.19 -2.28 3.84
C ARG A 51 -27.10 -1.65 5.22
N ILE A 52 -26.60 -0.41 5.30
CA ILE A 52 -26.46 0.32 6.55
C ILE A 52 -26.80 1.79 6.35
N ASP A 53 -27.35 2.42 7.35
CA ASP A 53 -27.37 3.87 7.46
C ASP A 53 -26.14 4.33 8.23
N TYR A 54 -25.13 4.80 7.50
CA TYR A 54 -23.87 5.28 8.07
C TYR A 54 -23.98 6.64 8.77
N THR A 55 -25.17 7.24 8.78
CA THR A 55 -25.44 8.45 9.58
C THR A 55 -25.86 8.10 11.02
N ASP A 56 -26.08 6.83 11.31
CA ASP A 56 -26.42 6.32 12.63
C ASP A 56 -25.17 5.70 13.30
N ASP A 57 -24.73 6.30 14.39
CA ASP A 57 -23.57 5.85 15.16
C ASP A 57 -23.78 4.44 15.76
N GLU A 58 -25.00 4.05 16.10
CA GLU A 58 -25.28 2.69 16.61
C GLU A 58 -25.09 1.66 15.49
N ALA A 59 -25.51 1.99 14.27
CA ALA A 59 -25.26 1.15 13.12
C ALA A 59 -23.77 1.01 12.82
N LEU A 60 -23.00 2.10 12.91
CA LEU A 60 -21.53 2.06 12.76
C LEU A 60 -20.84 1.20 13.83
N ARG A 61 -21.28 1.29 15.10
CA ARG A 61 -20.81 0.38 16.16
C ARG A 61 -21.20 -1.06 15.91
N GLY A 62 -22.39 -1.29 15.36
CA GLY A 62 -22.88 -2.63 14.99
C GLY A 62 -22.02 -3.31 13.94
N VAL A 63 -21.41 -2.56 13.02
CA VAL A 63 -20.40 -3.06 12.07
C VAL A 63 -19.11 -3.45 12.76
N GLY A 64 -18.81 -2.87 13.91
CA GLY A 64 -17.61 -3.17 14.70
C GLY A 64 -16.58 -2.05 14.75
N ILE A 65 -16.92 -0.81 14.33
CA ILE A 65 -16.07 0.37 14.52
C ILE A 65 -15.97 0.63 16.03
N GLY A 66 -14.75 0.82 16.52
CA GLY A 66 -14.46 0.90 17.95
C GLY A 66 -14.32 -0.45 18.64
N ASN A 67 -14.32 -1.57 17.89
CA ASN A 67 -14.17 -2.91 18.43
C ASN A 67 -13.16 -3.75 17.63
N HIS A 68 -13.54 -4.28 16.46
CA HIS A 68 -12.70 -5.20 15.69
C HIS A 68 -12.35 -4.70 14.28
N ILE A 69 -12.93 -3.57 13.84
CA ILE A 69 -12.57 -2.93 12.58
C ILE A 69 -11.25 -2.19 12.77
N GLU A 70 -10.24 -2.60 12.01
CA GLU A 70 -8.91 -2.01 12.02
C GLU A 70 -8.76 -0.85 11.01
N GLY A 71 -9.66 -0.81 10.00
CA GLY A 71 -9.63 0.22 8.96
C GLY A 71 -10.98 0.50 8.33
N VAL A 72 -11.23 1.78 8.08
CA VAL A 72 -12.42 2.32 7.43
C VAL A 72 -12.04 2.95 6.10
N PHE A 73 -12.73 2.57 5.03
CA PHE A 73 -12.56 3.12 3.70
C PHE A 73 -13.82 3.94 3.34
N CYS A 74 -13.68 5.25 3.25
CA CYS A 74 -14.73 6.17 2.85
C CYS A 74 -14.72 6.32 1.32
N LEU A 75 -15.50 5.48 0.63
CA LEU A 75 -15.53 5.36 -0.83
C LEU A 75 -16.89 5.77 -1.41
N LEU A 76 -17.64 6.62 -0.70
CA LEU A 76 -18.94 7.12 -1.14
C LEU A 76 -18.77 8.08 -2.32
N GLY A 77 -19.85 8.26 -3.10
CA GLY A 77 -19.82 9.08 -4.31
C GLY A 77 -19.76 10.59 -4.05
N GLU A 78 -20.06 11.05 -2.84
CA GLU A 78 -20.12 12.45 -2.48
C GLU A 78 -19.09 12.80 -1.40
N ASP A 79 -18.31 13.85 -1.61
CA ASP A 79 -17.29 14.31 -0.67
C ASP A 79 -17.85 14.64 0.72
N SER A 80 -19.05 15.24 0.76
CA SER A 80 -19.73 15.57 2.02
C SER A 80 -20.07 14.34 2.86
N GLU A 81 -20.45 13.25 2.20
CA GLU A 81 -20.74 11.97 2.86
C GLU A 81 -19.46 11.31 3.39
N ASN A 82 -18.37 11.36 2.62
CA ASN A 82 -17.06 10.88 3.05
C ASN A 82 -16.51 11.68 4.24
N VAL A 83 -16.67 13.01 4.24
CA VAL A 83 -16.29 13.88 5.37
C VAL A 83 -17.09 13.51 6.62
N PHE A 84 -18.42 13.38 6.50
CA PHE A 84 -19.27 13.00 7.62
C PHE A 84 -18.85 11.66 8.21
N LEU A 85 -18.67 10.66 7.35
CA LEU A 85 -18.27 9.31 7.76
C LEU A 85 -16.88 9.29 8.44
N ALA A 86 -15.92 10.06 7.93
CA ALA A 86 -14.60 10.18 8.54
C ALA A 86 -14.68 10.78 9.95
N ILE A 87 -15.48 11.81 10.14
CA ILE A 87 -15.74 12.41 11.48
C ILE A 87 -16.36 11.37 12.42
N SER A 88 -17.42 10.69 11.99
CA SER A 88 -18.12 9.71 12.80
C SER A 88 -17.23 8.52 13.16
N ALA A 89 -16.49 7.96 12.20
CA ALA A 89 -15.57 6.86 12.45
C ALA A 89 -14.45 7.25 13.44
N ARG A 90 -13.85 8.43 13.27
CA ARG A 90 -12.81 8.94 14.18
C ARG A 90 -13.33 9.23 15.58
N ALA A 91 -14.59 9.71 15.68
CA ALA A 91 -15.23 9.95 16.98
C ALA A 91 -15.56 8.64 17.72
N LEU A 92 -15.87 7.57 16.98
CA LEU A 92 -16.16 6.25 17.54
C LEU A 92 -14.89 5.48 17.92
N ASP A 93 -13.82 5.66 17.15
CA ASP A 93 -12.53 5.04 17.39
C ASP A 93 -11.39 6.00 17.00
N PRO A 94 -10.69 6.57 18.00
CA PRO A 94 -9.56 7.48 17.74
C PRO A 94 -8.37 6.84 17.01
N GLU A 95 -8.23 5.52 17.06
CA GLU A 95 -7.06 4.79 16.52
C GLU A 95 -7.35 4.08 15.19
N VAL A 96 -8.62 4.02 14.76
CA VAL A 96 -8.98 3.35 13.50
C VAL A 96 -8.31 4.05 12.31
N ARG A 97 -7.80 3.26 11.37
CA ARG A 97 -7.21 3.80 10.14
C ARG A 97 -8.31 4.22 9.17
N ILE A 98 -8.31 5.47 8.73
CA ILE A 98 -9.29 6.00 7.80
C ILE A 98 -8.63 6.38 6.48
N VAL A 99 -9.06 5.72 5.41
CA VAL A 99 -8.69 6.08 4.04
C VAL A 99 -9.92 6.62 3.34
N ALA A 100 -9.85 7.82 2.81
CA ALA A 100 -10.98 8.45 2.13
C ALA A 100 -10.63 8.77 0.67
N VAL A 101 -11.64 8.72 -0.19
CA VAL A 101 -11.55 9.16 -1.57
C VAL A 101 -12.19 10.53 -1.68
N CYS A 102 -11.55 11.45 -2.40
CA CYS A 102 -12.16 12.73 -2.80
C CYS A 102 -12.58 12.70 -4.27
N GLN A 103 -13.72 13.35 -4.54
CA GLN A 103 -14.23 13.57 -5.91
C GLN A 103 -13.67 14.88 -6.48
N ALA A 104 -13.39 15.85 -5.61
CA ALA A 104 -12.82 17.14 -5.98
C ALA A 104 -11.55 17.40 -5.17
N PRO A 105 -10.46 17.91 -5.80
CA PRO A 105 -9.18 18.16 -5.11
C PRO A 105 -9.31 19.05 -3.85
N GLN A 106 -10.29 19.99 -3.85
CA GLN A 106 -10.53 20.88 -2.72
C GLN A 106 -11.11 20.16 -1.49
N ALA A 107 -11.67 18.96 -1.66
CA ALA A 107 -12.20 18.17 -0.56
C ALA A 107 -11.10 17.45 0.24
N ALA A 108 -9.92 17.26 -0.35
CA ALA A 108 -8.83 16.52 0.30
C ALA A 108 -8.43 17.11 1.65
N SER A 109 -8.27 18.44 1.73
CA SER A 109 -7.94 19.11 2.99
C SER A 109 -9.04 18.98 4.05
N LYS A 110 -10.30 18.95 3.63
CA LYS A 110 -11.44 18.76 4.53
C LYS A 110 -11.51 17.33 5.06
N LEU A 111 -11.24 16.35 4.22
CA LEU A 111 -11.18 14.94 4.63
C LEU A 111 -10.06 14.66 5.63
N LEU A 112 -8.87 15.26 5.41
CA LEU A 112 -7.78 15.18 6.38
C LEU A 112 -8.18 15.87 7.71
N ALA A 113 -8.78 17.05 7.65
CA ALA A 113 -9.28 17.75 8.84
C ALA A 113 -10.40 16.99 9.56
N ALA A 114 -11.19 16.20 8.83
CA ALA A 114 -12.24 15.32 9.35
C ALA A 114 -11.68 14.06 10.06
N GLY A 115 -10.37 13.82 9.99
CA GLY A 115 -9.72 12.68 10.66
C GLY A 115 -9.31 11.54 9.74
N ALA A 116 -9.38 11.72 8.41
CA ALA A 116 -8.80 10.75 7.49
C ALA A 116 -7.27 10.73 7.59
N ASP A 117 -6.67 9.54 7.67
CA ASP A 117 -5.21 9.37 7.70
C ASP A 117 -4.59 9.51 6.31
N LYS A 118 -5.35 9.11 5.29
CA LYS A 118 -4.97 9.20 3.87
C LYS A 118 -6.17 9.61 3.03
N VAL A 119 -5.90 10.48 2.05
CA VAL A 119 -6.88 10.84 1.03
C VAL A 119 -6.33 10.46 -0.33
N VAL A 120 -7.18 9.89 -1.15
CA VAL A 120 -6.88 9.45 -2.52
C VAL A 120 -7.77 10.22 -3.48
N ASP A 121 -7.17 10.87 -4.46
CA ASP A 121 -7.87 11.44 -5.62
C ASP A 121 -7.73 10.46 -6.80
N PRO A 122 -8.79 9.71 -7.14
CA PRO A 122 -8.72 8.71 -8.20
C PRO A 122 -8.60 9.36 -9.59
N TYR A 123 -9.09 10.58 -9.76
CA TYR A 123 -9.03 11.29 -11.05
C TYR A 123 -7.63 11.83 -11.30
N GLU A 124 -6.95 12.38 -10.28
CA GLU A 124 -5.55 12.79 -10.38
C GLU A 124 -4.66 11.59 -10.75
N ILE A 125 -4.81 10.48 -10.01
CA ILE A 125 -4.04 9.25 -10.27
C ILE A 125 -4.30 8.72 -11.68
N SER A 126 -5.58 8.64 -12.07
CA SER A 126 -5.94 8.12 -13.39
C SER A 126 -5.51 9.07 -14.52
N GLY A 127 -5.65 10.38 -14.31
CA GLY A 127 -5.20 11.40 -15.27
C GLY A 127 -3.69 11.36 -15.49
N ALA A 128 -2.92 11.31 -14.41
CA ALA A 128 -1.47 11.15 -14.48
C ALA A 128 -1.09 9.84 -15.22
N ARG A 129 -1.80 8.76 -14.94
CA ARG A 129 -1.55 7.46 -15.57
C ARG A 129 -1.81 7.47 -17.07
N VAL A 130 -2.94 8.06 -17.50
CA VAL A 130 -3.26 8.22 -18.93
C VAL A 130 -2.20 9.07 -19.65
N HIS A 131 -1.76 10.16 -19.01
CA HIS A 131 -0.70 11.01 -19.55
C HIS A 131 0.62 10.23 -19.73
N GLU A 132 1.05 9.47 -18.70
CA GLU A 132 2.26 8.65 -18.77
C GLU A 132 2.20 7.59 -19.87
N LEU A 133 1.04 6.94 -20.07
CA LEU A 133 0.82 5.96 -21.15
C LEU A 133 1.01 6.56 -22.53
N ILE A 134 0.70 7.87 -22.71
CA ILE A 134 0.91 8.58 -23.98
C ILE A 134 2.37 9.01 -24.15
N GLU A 135 2.98 9.55 -23.09
CA GLU A 135 4.35 10.08 -23.17
C GLU A 135 5.45 9.01 -23.12
N ARG A 136 5.24 7.95 -22.31
CA ARG A 136 6.27 6.94 -22.00
C ARG A 136 5.68 5.54 -21.89
N PRO A 137 5.04 5.00 -22.95
CA PRO A 137 4.32 3.74 -22.88
C PRO A 137 5.20 2.57 -22.40
N GLU A 138 6.44 2.50 -22.87
CA GLU A 138 7.39 1.43 -22.52
C GLU A 138 7.83 1.48 -21.05
N VAL A 139 7.99 2.70 -20.48
CA VAL A 139 8.30 2.86 -19.05
C VAL A 139 7.12 2.43 -18.19
N VAL A 140 5.93 2.80 -18.62
CA VAL A 140 4.68 2.42 -17.93
C VAL A 140 4.49 0.90 -17.95
N GLU A 141 4.68 0.26 -19.10
CA GLU A 141 4.60 -1.19 -19.23
C GLU A 141 5.63 -1.89 -18.34
N LEU A 142 6.87 -1.40 -18.30
CA LEU A 142 7.91 -1.93 -17.41
C LEU A 142 7.52 -1.77 -15.92
N MET A 143 6.99 -0.63 -15.53
CA MET A 143 6.54 -0.40 -14.15
C MET A 143 5.37 -1.31 -13.76
N GLU A 144 4.40 -1.52 -14.65
CA GLU A 144 3.29 -2.45 -14.41
C GLU A 144 3.77 -3.88 -14.22
N GLN A 145 4.69 -4.29 -15.06
CA GLN A 145 5.32 -5.61 -14.94
C GLN A 145 6.09 -5.78 -13.63
N THR A 146 6.72 -4.71 -13.14
CA THR A 146 7.58 -4.72 -11.97
C THR A 146 6.81 -4.55 -10.66
N VAL A 147 5.89 -3.57 -10.60
CA VAL A 147 5.19 -3.19 -9.35
C VAL A 147 3.96 -4.07 -9.11
N PHE A 148 3.26 -4.48 -10.17
CA PHE A 148 2.03 -5.27 -10.06
C PHE A 148 2.21 -6.77 -10.32
N GLY A 149 3.47 -7.23 -10.48
CA GLY A 149 3.78 -8.67 -10.48
C GLY A 149 3.28 -9.45 -11.70
N LEU A 150 3.03 -8.78 -12.83
CA LEU A 150 2.63 -9.44 -14.08
C LEU A 150 3.78 -10.20 -14.74
N GLN A 151 5.02 -9.93 -14.34
CA GLN A 151 6.22 -10.72 -14.66
C GLN A 151 7.04 -10.96 -13.40
N ASP A 152 8.03 -11.85 -13.49
CA ASP A 152 8.93 -12.30 -12.40
C ASP A 152 9.84 -11.17 -11.85
N LEU A 153 9.64 -9.92 -12.27
CA LEU A 153 10.45 -8.77 -11.88
C LEU A 153 9.81 -8.05 -10.68
N ASN A 154 10.54 -7.96 -9.56
CA ASN A 154 10.06 -7.38 -8.31
C ASN A 154 11.01 -6.27 -7.81
N ILE A 155 10.42 -5.20 -7.28
CA ILE A 155 11.14 -4.28 -6.40
C ILE A 155 11.00 -4.83 -4.97
N ALA A 156 12.11 -4.98 -4.29
CA ALA A 156 12.13 -5.53 -2.94
C ALA A 156 13.00 -4.70 -2.01
N GLU A 157 12.57 -4.65 -0.77
CA GLU A 157 13.32 -4.14 0.36
C GLU A 157 13.96 -5.31 1.10
N VAL A 158 15.26 -5.21 1.34
CA VAL A 158 16.04 -6.21 2.07
C VAL A 158 16.77 -5.52 3.20
N THR A 159 16.29 -5.74 4.42
CA THR A 159 16.90 -5.19 5.63
C THR A 159 18.13 -5.98 6.00
N ILE A 160 19.22 -5.29 6.37
CA ILE A 160 20.46 -5.92 6.83
C ILE A 160 20.26 -6.38 8.28
N PRO A 161 20.27 -7.71 8.54
CA PRO A 161 20.05 -8.22 9.89
C PRO A 161 21.30 -8.06 10.77
N ALA A 162 21.09 -8.12 12.08
CA ALA A 162 22.18 -8.17 13.05
C ALA A 162 23.08 -9.38 12.78
N GLY A 163 24.39 -9.15 12.73
CA GLY A 163 25.37 -10.22 12.46
C GLY A 163 25.58 -10.54 10.99
N SER A 164 24.97 -9.80 10.06
CA SER A 164 25.28 -9.91 8.63
C SER A 164 26.73 -9.53 8.36
N TRP A 165 27.35 -10.19 7.41
CA TRP A 165 28.70 -9.87 6.91
C TRP A 165 28.80 -8.47 6.29
N LEU A 166 27.65 -7.86 5.97
CA LEU A 166 27.58 -6.53 5.36
C LEU A 166 27.86 -5.40 6.35
N HIS A 167 27.87 -5.64 7.65
CA HIS A 167 28.13 -4.58 8.62
C HIS A 167 29.53 -4.00 8.42
N GLY A 168 29.62 -2.69 8.16
CA GLY A 168 30.85 -1.96 7.85
C GLY A 168 31.37 -2.13 6.41
N VAL A 169 30.68 -2.91 5.57
CA VAL A 169 31.03 -3.09 4.15
C VAL A 169 30.55 -1.89 3.35
N ARG A 170 31.34 -1.44 2.38
CA ARG A 170 30.96 -0.36 1.48
C ARG A 170 29.97 -0.81 0.41
N LEU A 171 29.09 0.07 0.03
CA LEU A 171 28.10 -0.19 -1.02
C LEU A 171 28.74 -0.60 -2.35
N SER A 172 29.92 -0.04 -2.67
CA SER A 172 30.72 -0.42 -3.84
C SER A 172 31.26 -1.84 -3.78
N GLU A 173 31.56 -2.34 -2.58
CA GLU A 173 32.04 -3.70 -2.35
C GLU A 173 30.90 -4.72 -2.48
N LEU A 174 29.72 -4.41 -1.94
CA LEU A 174 28.54 -5.24 -2.10
C LEU A 174 28.27 -5.57 -3.56
N ARG A 175 28.39 -4.60 -4.47
CA ARG A 175 28.20 -4.81 -5.91
C ARG A 175 29.10 -5.89 -6.51
N ARG A 176 30.29 -6.09 -5.98
CA ARG A 176 31.22 -7.13 -6.47
C ARG A 176 30.77 -8.55 -6.08
N HIS A 177 29.99 -8.65 -5.01
CA HIS A 177 29.45 -9.93 -4.51
C HIS A 177 28.06 -10.23 -5.09
N MET A 178 27.44 -9.28 -5.80
CA MET A 178 26.14 -9.49 -6.45
C MET A 178 26.32 -10.28 -7.74
N LYS A 179 26.13 -11.60 -7.66
CA LYS A 179 26.16 -12.53 -8.82
C LYS A 179 24.76 -12.77 -9.42
N GLN A 180 23.73 -12.38 -8.70
CA GLN A 180 22.34 -12.55 -9.07
C GLN A 180 21.94 -11.50 -10.11
N ASN A 181 20.91 -11.78 -10.91
CA ASN A 181 20.32 -10.83 -11.83
C ASN A 181 19.46 -9.79 -11.07
N VAL A 182 20.12 -9.03 -10.21
CA VAL A 182 19.52 -8.03 -9.31
C VAL A 182 20.25 -6.70 -9.47
N ILE A 183 19.50 -5.63 -9.61
CA ILE A 183 20.01 -4.26 -9.67
C ILE A 183 19.77 -3.60 -8.33
N LEU A 184 20.83 -3.10 -7.70
CA LEU A 184 20.73 -2.30 -6.48
C LEU A 184 20.37 -0.86 -6.84
N LEU A 185 19.20 -0.41 -6.46
CA LEU A 185 18.72 0.96 -6.67
C LEU A 185 19.36 1.92 -5.66
N GLY A 186 19.43 1.52 -4.40
CA GLY A 186 20.00 2.33 -3.33
C GLY A 186 19.85 1.71 -1.95
N VAL A 187 20.18 2.50 -0.94
CA VAL A 187 20.07 2.14 0.47
C VAL A 187 19.27 3.21 1.21
N VAL A 188 18.45 2.81 2.15
CA VAL A 188 17.79 3.68 3.14
C VAL A 188 18.52 3.47 4.46
N ASP A 189 19.23 4.51 4.92
CA ASP A 189 19.89 4.57 6.21
C ASP A 189 18.88 5.11 7.23
N LEU A 190 18.36 4.24 8.09
CA LEU A 190 17.32 4.60 9.06
C LEU A 190 17.85 5.49 10.20
N GLU A 191 19.17 5.56 10.41
CA GLU A 191 19.77 6.45 11.42
C GLU A 191 19.86 7.89 10.91
N ARG A 192 20.02 8.08 9.60
CA ARG A 192 20.15 9.40 8.95
C ARG A 192 18.86 9.95 8.38
N GLY A 193 17.82 9.13 8.30
CA GLY A 193 16.53 9.52 7.75
C GLY A 193 15.86 8.40 6.96
N LYS A 194 14.74 8.72 6.30
CA LYS A 194 14.00 7.76 5.46
C LYS A 194 14.22 7.97 3.97
N ASP A 195 15.22 8.78 3.60
CA ASP A 195 15.48 9.10 2.20
C ASP A 195 16.33 8.01 1.53
N LEU A 196 15.95 7.63 0.31
CA LEU A 196 16.71 6.68 -0.49
C LEU A 196 18.00 7.31 -1.00
N ILE A 197 19.14 6.77 -0.57
CA ILE A 197 20.48 7.11 -1.09
C ILE A 197 20.69 6.26 -2.35
N PHE A 198 20.54 6.90 -3.51
CA PHE A 198 20.74 6.20 -4.79
C PHE A 198 22.19 5.71 -4.96
N SER A 199 22.32 4.47 -5.36
CA SER A 199 23.61 3.82 -5.61
C SER A 199 24.45 4.49 -6.72
N THR A 200 23.84 5.38 -7.52
CA THR A 200 24.48 6.12 -8.64
C THR A 200 25.01 7.50 -8.24
N ARG A 201 24.70 8.00 -7.05
CA ARG A 201 25.12 9.35 -6.60
C ARG A 201 26.59 9.48 -6.22
N GLY A 202 27.41 8.43 -6.36
CA GLY A 202 28.83 8.46 -6.02
C GLY A 202 29.13 8.49 -4.52
N ILE A 203 28.11 8.37 -3.68
CA ILE A 203 28.24 8.24 -2.23
C ILE A 203 28.50 6.75 -1.96
N ASP A 204 29.71 6.45 -1.49
CA ASP A 204 30.08 5.10 -1.09
C ASP A 204 29.70 4.89 0.39
N HIS A 205 28.42 4.61 0.62
CA HIS A 205 27.85 4.43 1.96
C HIS A 205 28.42 3.17 2.63
N ASN A 206 28.77 3.26 3.92
CA ASN A 206 29.07 2.12 4.74
C ASN A 206 27.76 1.52 5.24
N LEU A 207 27.55 0.26 4.93
CA LEU A 207 26.32 -0.46 5.29
C LEU A 207 26.35 -0.84 6.76
N ASP A 208 25.24 -0.56 7.44
CA ASP A 208 25.06 -0.84 8.85
C ASP A 208 23.84 -1.72 9.12
N TYR A 209 23.75 -2.21 10.35
CA TYR A 209 22.59 -2.91 10.85
C TYR A 209 21.31 -2.06 10.73
N ASN A 210 20.22 -2.67 10.32
CA ASN A 210 18.93 -2.03 9.99
C ASN A 210 18.90 -1.17 8.71
N ASP A 211 20.00 -0.98 8.01
CA ASP A 211 19.92 -0.39 6.67
C ASP A 211 19.03 -1.24 5.76
N VAL A 212 18.28 -0.57 4.88
CA VAL A 212 17.38 -1.22 3.94
C VAL A 212 17.91 -1.07 2.53
N LEU A 213 18.30 -2.17 1.91
CA LEU A 213 18.71 -2.23 0.51
C LEU A 213 17.45 -2.30 -0.37
N VAL A 214 17.32 -1.38 -1.31
CA VAL A 214 16.24 -1.39 -2.29
C VAL A 214 16.79 -1.95 -3.60
N VAL A 215 16.23 -3.07 -4.02
CA VAL A 215 16.70 -3.83 -5.18
C VAL A 215 15.56 -4.12 -6.16
N ILE A 216 15.90 -4.32 -7.42
CA ILE A 216 15.00 -4.78 -8.47
C ILE A 216 15.57 -6.00 -9.17
N GLY A 217 14.76 -7.02 -9.38
CA GLY A 217 15.15 -8.24 -10.08
C GLY A 217 14.06 -9.30 -10.08
N PRO A 218 14.28 -10.44 -10.78
CA PRO A 218 13.38 -11.59 -10.72
C PRO A 218 13.19 -12.07 -9.28
N GLY A 219 11.96 -12.45 -8.92
CA GLY A 219 11.62 -12.83 -7.53
C GLY A 219 12.52 -13.91 -6.96
N LYS A 220 12.91 -14.89 -7.79
CA LYS A 220 13.85 -15.95 -7.43
C LYS A 220 15.25 -15.41 -7.10
N ASP A 221 15.76 -14.47 -7.90
CA ASP A 221 17.07 -13.86 -7.72
C ASP A 221 17.09 -12.93 -6.51
N VAL A 222 16.00 -12.19 -6.28
CA VAL A 222 15.78 -11.38 -5.06
C VAL A 222 15.77 -12.28 -3.82
N GLY A 223 15.12 -13.45 -3.88
CA GLY A 223 15.12 -14.43 -2.80
C GLY A 223 16.54 -14.95 -2.48
N HIS A 224 17.34 -15.26 -3.48
CA HIS A 224 18.75 -15.66 -3.32
C HIS A 224 19.61 -14.52 -2.77
N PHE A 225 19.37 -13.28 -3.23
CA PHE A 225 20.05 -12.09 -2.72
C PHE A 225 19.74 -11.87 -1.23
N ARG A 226 18.48 -12.00 -0.82
CA ARG A 226 18.09 -11.92 0.60
C ARG A 226 18.77 -12.97 1.44
N ALA A 227 18.75 -14.23 1.01
CA ALA A 227 19.43 -15.34 1.72
C ALA A 227 20.95 -15.12 1.83
N MET A 228 21.58 -14.51 0.81
CA MET A 228 23.01 -14.15 0.86
C MET A 228 23.30 -13.11 1.94
N ILE A 229 22.41 -12.14 2.15
CA ILE A 229 22.59 -11.07 3.15
C ILE A 229 22.32 -11.58 4.58
N GLU A 230 21.42 -12.54 4.73
CA GLU A 230 21.09 -13.15 6.02
C GLU A 230 22.20 -14.08 6.54
N ASN A 231 23.13 -14.52 5.68
CA ASN A 231 24.27 -15.33 6.10
C ASN A 231 25.29 -14.51 6.89
N ALA A 232 25.88 -15.13 7.93
CA ALA A 232 26.91 -14.50 8.75
C ALA A 232 28.28 -14.38 8.05
N ALA A 233 28.51 -15.10 6.96
CA ALA A 233 29.76 -15.10 6.22
C ALA A 233 29.57 -14.57 4.80
N ALA A 234 30.55 -13.80 4.31
CA ALA A 234 30.57 -13.35 2.93
C ALA A 234 30.56 -14.56 1.96
N PRO A 235 29.81 -14.47 0.83
CA PRO A 235 29.88 -15.50 -0.19
C PRO A 235 31.30 -15.59 -0.78
N GLU A 236 31.75 -16.80 -1.05
CA GLU A 236 33.04 -17.03 -1.76
C GLU A 236 33.03 -16.33 -3.13
N ALA A 237 34.09 -15.62 -3.45
CA ALA A 237 34.23 -14.73 -4.62
C ALA A 237 34.15 -15.50 -5.96
#